data_c3c95bb73da5246abd2eeedef70dc5ee
#
_entry.id   c3c95bb73da5246abd2eeedef70dc5ee
#
_cell.length_a   1.000
_cell.length_b   1.000
_cell.length_c   1.000
_cell.angle_alpha   90.00
_cell.angle_beta   90.00
_cell.angle_gamma   90.00
#
_symmetry.space_group_name_H-M   'P 1'
#
loop_
_entity.id
_entity.type
_entity.pdbx_description
1 polymer ?
#
loop_
_entity_poly.entity_id
_entity_poly.type
_entity_poly.pdbx_seq_one_letter_code
_entity_poly.pdbx_strand_id
1 'polypeptide(L)'
;MAVFIIVVLSLVGSAVITMLNNTSKATVSEVYGARALFAARSGAEIFLANRLLESPDSITLGDCTPREENQAPSERDEPTEIPFINEGGLSSCQAYVHCDHVTTPTGSIHVRVESIGSCEIGGENYTRVLLLEASDAVL
;
A
#
# COMPACT_ATOMS: atom_id res chain seq x y z
N MET A 1 -34.97 -2.76 -45.31
CA MET A 1 -33.61 -3.33 -45.14
C MET A 1 -32.61 -2.31 -44.58
N ALA A 2 -32.45 -1.12 -45.18
CA ALA A 2 -31.45 -0.13 -44.71
C ALA A 2 -31.63 0.30 -43.24
N VAL A 3 -32.87 0.57 -42.79
CA VAL A 3 -33.16 0.99 -41.41
C VAL A 3 -32.78 -0.09 -40.39
N PHE A 4 -33.03 -1.36 -40.72
CA PHE A 4 -32.64 -2.48 -39.84
C PHE A 4 -31.11 -2.57 -39.64
N ILE A 5 -30.34 -2.38 -40.72
CA ILE A 5 -28.88 -2.40 -40.67
C ILE A 5 -28.35 -1.23 -39.77
N ILE A 6 -28.92 -0.04 -39.93
CA ILE A 6 -28.50 1.12 -39.11
C ILE A 6 -28.78 0.89 -37.63
N VAL A 7 -29.92 0.32 -37.27
CA VAL A 7 -30.26 0.00 -35.87
C VAL A 7 -29.28 -1.03 -35.28
N VAL A 8 -29.00 -2.09 -36.02
CA VAL A 8 -28.06 -3.13 -35.57
C VAL A 8 -26.65 -2.58 -35.40
N LEU A 9 -26.15 -1.78 -36.35
CA LEU A 9 -24.84 -1.14 -36.24
C LEU A 9 -24.76 -0.17 -35.08
N SER A 10 -25.82 0.57 -34.77
CA SER A 10 -25.87 1.47 -33.61
C SER A 10 -25.79 0.71 -32.30
N LEU A 11 -26.48 -0.41 -32.15
CA LEU A 11 -26.44 -1.26 -30.98
C LEU A 11 -25.03 -1.87 -30.74
N VAL A 12 -24.43 -2.41 -31.82
CA VAL A 12 -23.09 -2.98 -31.75
C VAL A 12 -22.07 -1.89 -31.43
N GLY A 13 -22.16 -0.72 -32.06
CA GLY A 13 -21.27 0.41 -31.81
C GLY A 13 -21.32 0.88 -30.34
N SER A 14 -22.53 1.00 -29.77
CA SER A 14 -22.68 1.39 -28.37
C SER A 14 -22.07 0.37 -27.39
N ALA A 15 -22.21 -0.93 -27.68
CA ALA A 15 -21.63 -1.99 -26.86
C ALA A 15 -20.09 -1.95 -26.87
N VAL A 16 -19.49 -1.72 -28.05
CA VAL A 16 -18.02 -1.61 -28.17
C VAL A 16 -17.47 -0.40 -27.40
N ILE A 17 -18.12 0.77 -27.49
CA ILE A 17 -17.71 1.97 -26.76
C ILE A 17 -17.75 1.73 -25.24
N THR A 18 -18.79 1.09 -24.74
CA THR A 18 -18.91 0.76 -23.32
C THR A 18 -17.79 -0.18 -22.85
N MET A 19 -17.46 -1.18 -23.65
CA MET A 19 -16.38 -2.12 -23.35
C MET A 19 -15.01 -1.41 -23.31
N LEU A 20 -14.73 -0.54 -24.27
CA LEU A 20 -13.47 0.22 -24.30
C LEU A 20 -13.32 1.16 -23.09
N ASN A 21 -14.37 1.84 -22.69
CA ASN A 21 -14.34 2.73 -21.52
C ASN A 21 -14.08 1.94 -20.23
N ASN A 22 -14.67 0.77 -20.06
CA ASN A 22 -14.44 -0.08 -18.87
C ASN A 22 -13.02 -0.63 -18.85
N THR A 23 -12.47 -1.04 -19.99
CA THR A 23 -11.10 -1.54 -20.10
C THR A 23 -10.08 -0.44 -19.77
N SER A 24 -10.28 0.78 -20.26
CA SER A 24 -9.40 1.92 -19.96
C SER A 24 -9.37 2.23 -18.47
N LYS A 25 -10.52 2.26 -17.79
CA LYS A 25 -10.60 2.49 -16.34
C LYS A 25 -9.90 1.39 -15.55
N ALA A 26 -10.06 0.13 -15.95
CA ALA A 26 -9.40 -1.01 -15.30
C ALA A 26 -7.87 -0.90 -15.41
N THR A 27 -7.34 -0.59 -16.60
CA THR A 27 -5.89 -0.43 -16.81
C THR A 27 -5.32 0.74 -15.99
N VAL A 28 -6.02 1.86 -15.93
CA VAL A 28 -5.63 3.03 -15.12
C VAL A 28 -5.57 2.65 -13.64
N SER A 29 -6.60 1.99 -13.12
CA SER A 29 -6.65 1.53 -11.73
C SER A 29 -5.54 0.53 -11.39
N GLU A 30 -5.16 -0.34 -12.33
CA GLU A 30 -4.07 -1.30 -12.13
C GLU A 30 -2.71 -0.60 -12.02
N VAL A 31 -2.41 0.33 -12.92
CA VAL A 31 -1.14 1.08 -12.92
C VAL A 31 -1.00 1.91 -11.65
N TYR A 32 -2.04 2.63 -11.24
CA TYR A 32 -1.98 3.46 -10.02
C TYR A 32 -2.04 2.63 -8.75
N GLY A 33 -2.75 1.51 -8.77
CA GLY A 33 -2.68 0.52 -7.69
C GLY A 33 -1.27 -0.06 -7.51
N ALA A 34 -0.54 -0.31 -8.60
CA ALA A 34 0.85 -0.73 -8.53
C ALA A 34 1.76 0.36 -7.91
N ARG A 35 1.57 1.64 -8.27
CA ARG A 35 2.31 2.75 -7.65
C ARG A 35 2.03 2.86 -6.15
N ALA A 36 0.79 2.73 -5.72
CA ALA A 36 0.43 2.72 -4.31
C ALA A 36 1.09 1.54 -3.57
N LEU A 37 1.19 0.36 -4.20
CA LEU A 37 1.90 -0.78 -3.62
C LEU A 37 3.40 -0.52 -3.51
N PHE A 38 4.02 0.11 -4.51
CA PHE A 38 5.43 0.50 -4.44
C PHE A 38 5.68 1.54 -3.35
N ALA A 39 4.77 2.51 -3.17
CA ALA A 39 4.84 3.46 -2.08
C ALA A 39 4.76 2.76 -0.71
N ALA A 40 3.81 1.83 -0.53
CA ALA A 40 3.71 1.03 0.69
C ALA A 40 4.99 0.26 0.98
N ARG A 41 5.55 -0.41 -0.05
CA ARG A 41 6.79 -1.17 0.09
C ARG A 41 7.99 -0.29 0.45
N SER A 42 8.20 0.79 -0.29
CA SER A 42 9.28 1.73 -0.01
C SER A 42 9.16 2.36 1.38
N GLY A 43 7.94 2.70 1.79
CA GLY A 43 7.67 3.20 3.14
C GLY A 43 8.06 2.19 4.22
N ALA A 44 7.65 0.94 4.07
CA ALA A 44 8.03 -0.13 5.00
C ALA A 44 9.54 -0.36 5.05
N GLU A 45 10.23 -0.37 3.90
CA GLU A 45 11.68 -0.53 3.80
C GLU A 45 12.43 0.63 4.47
N ILE A 46 12.02 1.88 4.24
CA ILE A 46 12.60 3.08 4.87
C ILE A 46 12.38 3.03 6.38
N PHE A 47 11.17 2.70 6.82
CA PHE A 47 10.85 2.58 8.24
C PHE A 47 11.72 1.53 8.93
N LEU A 48 11.79 0.32 8.37
CA LEU A 48 12.61 -0.76 8.92
C LEU A 48 14.10 -0.40 8.92
N ALA A 49 14.61 0.18 7.83
CA ALA A 49 16.01 0.59 7.73
C ALA A 49 16.37 1.63 8.80
N ASN A 50 15.53 2.65 8.98
CA ASN A 50 15.77 3.69 9.99
C ASN A 50 15.71 3.14 11.41
N ARG A 51 14.84 2.16 11.69
CA ARG A 51 14.65 1.58 13.02
C ARG A 51 15.63 0.45 13.35
N LEU A 52 15.94 -0.40 12.38
CA LEU A 52 16.85 -1.54 12.57
C LEU A 52 18.32 -1.14 12.47
N LEU A 53 18.67 -0.09 11.69
CA LEU A 53 20.06 0.34 11.52
C LEU A 53 20.54 1.29 12.60
N GLU A 54 19.66 1.98 13.33
CA GLU A 54 20.05 2.85 14.44
C GLU A 54 20.64 2.11 15.64
N SER A 55 20.31 0.82 15.80
CA SER A 55 20.85 -0.03 16.87
C SER A 55 20.98 -1.46 16.41
N PRO A 56 22.14 -1.89 15.89
CA PRO A 56 22.32 -3.24 15.37
C PRO A 56 22.15 -4.36 16.43
N ASP A 57 22.22 -4.00 17.73
CA ASP A 57 22.10 -4.94 18.85
C ASP A 57 20.70 -4.94 19.51
N SER A 58 19.80 -4.06 19.13
CA SER A 58 18.44 -4.02 19.68
C SER A 58 17.47 -3.31 18.73
N ILE A 59 16.37 -3.95 18.39
CA ILE A 59 15.25 -3.28 17.74
C ILE A 59 14.73 -2.21 18.70
N THR A 60 14.87 -0.94 18.32
CA THR A 60 14.32 0.16 19.11
C THR A 60 12.81 0.17 18.97
N LEU A 61 12.11 -0.45 19.91
CA LEU A 61 10.64 -0.61 19.91
C LEU A 61 9.89 0.66 20.31
N GLY A 62 10.60 1.79 20.53
CA GLY A 62 10.02 3.00 21.09
C GLY A 62 8.79 3.57 20.40
N ASP A 63 8.57 3.19 19.13
CA ASP A 63 7.45 3.68 18.33
C ASP A 63 6.49 2.56 17.92
N CYS A 64 6.71 1.32 18.36
CA CYS A 64 5.80 0.20 18.08
C CYS A 64 5.01 -0.13 19.35
N THR A 65 3.69 -0.17 19.24
CA THR A 65 2.82 -0.56 20.35
C THR A 65 2.89 -2.07 20.62
N PRO A 66 2.64 -2.53 21.86
CA PRO A 66 2.47 -3.96 22.13
C PRO A 66 1.31 -4.52 21.31
N ARG A 67 1.49 -5.73 20.71
CA ARG A 67 0.46 -6.39 19.91
C ARG A 67 -0.76 -6.74 20.75
N GLU A 68 -1.95 -6.45 20.23
CA GLU A 68 -3.23 -6.95 20.73
C GLU A 68 -3.83 -7.96 19.78
N GLU A 69 -4.55 -8.96 20.33
CA GLU A 69 -5.23 -9.95 19.51
C GLU A 69 -6.39 -9.32 18.75
N ASN A 70 -6.51 -9.70 17.47
CA ASN A 70 -7.57 -9.28 16.54
C ASN A 70 -7.59 -7.78 16.17
N GLN A 71 -6.50 -7.05 16.38
CA GLN A 71 -6.37 -5.67 15.91
C GLN A 71 -5.21 -5.52 14.93
N ALA A 72 -5.40 -4.68 13.91
CA ALA A 72 -4.33 -4.26 13.01
C ALA A 72 -3.50 -3.15 13.66
N PRO A 73 -2.20 -3.00 13.33
CA PRO A 73 -1.40 -1.88 13.81
C PRO A 73 -2.03 -0.51 13.50
N SER A 74 -2.64 -0.34 12.33
CA SER A 74 -3.31 0.89 11.89
C SER A 74 -4.55 1.29 12.69
N GLU A 75 -5.11 0.38 13.49
CA GLU A 75 -6.27 0.67 14.33
C GLU A 75 -5.90 1.28 15.69
N ARG A 76 -4.60 1.28 16.04
CA ARG A 76 -4.13 1.57 17.40
C ARG A 76 -3.20 2.75 17.53
N ASP A 77 -2.48 3.08 16.49
CA ASP A 77 -1.34 4.01 16.56
C ASP A 77 -1.39 5.09 15.49
N GLU A 78 -0.80 6.24 15.80
CA GLU A 78 -0.59 7.27 14.78
C GLU A 78 0.48 6.79 13.79
N PRO A 79 0.26 6.97 12.49
CA PRO A 79 1.21 6.53 11.48
C PRO A 79 2.50 7.34 11.48
N THR A 80 3.61 6.69 11.19
CA THR A 80 4.78 7.38 10.70
C THR A 80 4.56 7.72 9.22
N GLU A 81 4.43 9.01 8.91
CA GLU A 81 4.25 9.48 7.55
C GLU A 81 5.58 9.55 6.80
N ILE A 82 5.62 8.93 5.61
CA ILE A 82 6.78 8.95 4.72
C ILE A 82 6.35 9.52 3.38
N PRO A 83 6.60 10.83 3.14
CA PRO A 83 6.28 11.49 1.87
C PRO A 83 7.36 11.18 0.83
N PHE A 84 6.96 10.94 -0.42
CA PHE A 84 7.84 10.75 -1.57
C PHE A 84 7.93 12.03 -2.41
N ILE A 85 8.45 13.10 -1.81
CA ILE A 85 8.59 14.41 -2.47
C ILE A 85 9.77 14.35 -3.45
N ASN A 86 9.52 14.67 -4.72
CA ASN A 86 10.50 14.65 -5.83
C ASN A 86 11.07 13.27 -6.19
N GLU A 87 10.52 12.19 -5.66
CA GLU A 87 10.86 10.83 -6.06
C GLU A 87 10.14 10.47 -7.37
N GLY A 88 10.91 10.33 -8.44
CA GLY A 88 10.35 10.16 -9.81
C GLY A 88 9.20 9.21 -9.94
N GLY A 89 8.34 8.79 -10.17
CA GLY A 89 7.22 7.85 -10.25
C GLY A 89 6.35 7.79 -8.98
N LEU A 90 6.80 8.33 -7.84
CA LEU A 90 6.07 8.33 -6.57
C LEU A 90 5.76 9.74 -6.04
N SER A 91 6.00 10.80 -6.81
CA SER A 91 5.88 12.20 -6.38
C SER A 91 4.48 12.62 -5.89
N SER A 92 3.43 11.87 -6.24
CA SER A 92 2.06 12.07 -5.77
C SER A 92 1.61 10.99 -4.78
N CYS A 93 2.59 10.29 -4.19
CA CYS A 93 2.33 9.20 -3.27
C CYS A 93 2.93 9.48 -1.90
N GLN A 94 2.40 8.82 -0.89
CA GLN A 94 2.91 8.80 0.47
C GLN A 94 2.65 7.44 1.09
N ALA A 95 3.44 7.08 2.10
CA ALA A 95 3.21 5.88 2.88
C ALA A 95 2.93 6.26 4.34
N TYR A 96 1.98 5.56 4.93
CA TYR A 96 1.65 5.61 6.35
C TYR A 96 2.05 4.28 6.97
N VAL A 97 3.00 4.30 7.88
CA VAL A 97 3.57 3.08 8.47
C VAL A 97 3.20 3.00 9.94
N HIS A 98 2.60 1.87 10.32
CA HIS A 98 2.25 1.51 11.68
C HIS A 98 3.02 0.26 12.09
N CYS A 99 3.32 0.09 13.37
CA CYS A 99 3.95 -1.13 13.84
C CYS A 99 3.44 -1.58 15.21
N ASP A 100 3.46 -2.88 15.41
CA ASP A 100 3.28 -3.49 16.72
C ASP A 100 4.34 -4.56 16.97
N HIS A 101 4.52 -4.93 18.24
CA HIS A 101 5.49 -5.94 18.62
C HIS A 101 4.93 -6.93 19.64
N VAL A 102 5.53 -8.12 19.67
CA VAL A 102 5.33 -9.12 20.72
C VAL A 102 6.69 -9.71 21.12
N THR A 103 6.89 -9.84 22.43
CA THR A 103 8.08 -10.53 22.97
C THR A 103 7.68 -11.95 23.32
N THR A 104 8.40 -12.93 22.76
CA THR A 104 8.18 -14.35 23.06
C THR A 104 8.68 -14.70 24.47
N PRO A 105 8.25 -15.82 25.06
CA PRO A 105 8.79 -16.31 26.35
C PRO A 105 10.29 -16.60 26.31
N THR A 106 10.86 -16.82 25.12
CA THR A 106 12.31 -17.02 24.90
C THR A 106 13.09 -15.72 24.79
N GLY A 107 12.43 -14.56 24.82
CA GLY A 107 13.05 -13.25 24.73
C GLY A 107 13.16 -12.70 23.30
N SER A 108 12.79 -13.45 22.28
CA SER A 108 12.80 -12.96 20.89
C SER A 108 11.68 -11.95 20.66
N ILE A 109 11.99 -10.91 19.92
CA ILE A 109 11.06 -9.84 19.57
C ILE A 109 10.56 -10.08 18.15
N HIS A 110 9.25 -10.10 17.97
CA HIS A 110 8.60 -10.12 16.66
C HIS A 110 7.90 -8.80 16.44
N VAL A 111 8.23 -8.14 15.35
CA VAL A 111 7.61 -6.87 14.93
C VAL A 111 6.73 -7.12 13.71
N ARG A 112 5.52 -6.60 13.73
CA ARG A 112 4.62 -6.55 12.59
C ARG A 112 4.52 -5.09 12.14
N VAL A 113 4.77 -4.86 10.85
CA VAL A 113 4.72 -3.54 10.20
C VAL A 113 3.61 -3.55 9.18
N GLU A 114 2.68 -2.64 9.31
CA GLU A 114 1.64 -2.37 8.34
C GLU A 114 1.94 -1.06 7.63
N SER A 115 2.12 -1.11 6.33
CA SER A 115 2.40 0.07 5.51
C SER A 115 1.28 0.29 4.50
N ILE A 116 0.68 1.47 4.56
CA ILE A 116 -0.42 1.90 3.72
C ILE A 116 0.11 2.91 2.71
N GLY A 117 0.31 2.49 1.47
CA GLY A 117 0.68 3.38 0.38
C GLY A 117 -0.55 4.03 -0.25
N SER A 118 -0.51 5.34 -0.42
CA SER A 118 -1.59 6.15 -0.97
C SER A 118 -1.05 7.07 -2.05
N CYS A 119 -1.69 7.09 -3.22
CA CYS A 119 -1.35 7.96 -4.35
C CYS A 119 -2.60 8.71 -4.81
N GLU A 120 -2.54 10.04 -4.84
CA GLU A 120 -3.61 10.88 -5.36
C GLU A 120 -3.30 11.32 -6.80
N ILE A 121 -4.15 10.92 -7.73
CA ILE A 121 -3.95 11.20 -9.16
C ILE A 121 -5.29 11.49 -9.83
N GLY A 122 -5.39 12.67 -10.42
CA GLY A 122 -6.61 13.10 -11.13
C GLY A 122 -7.84 13.25 -10.23
N GLY A 123 -7.65 13.49 -8.93
CA GLY A 123 -8.73 13.59 -7.94
C GLY A 123 -9.22 12.25 -7.41
N GLU A 124 -8.60 11.14 -7.82
CA GLU A 124 -8.87 9.79 -7.32
C GLU A 124 -7.73 9.33 -6.41
N ASN A 125 -8.06 8.64 -5.32
CA ASN A 125 -7.09 8.10 -4.37
C ASN A 125 -6.97 6.59 -4.52
N TYR A 126 -5.75 6.12 -4.76
CA TYR A 126 -5.40 4.70 -4.91
C TYR A 126 -4.59 4.25 -3.70
N THR A 127 -5.14 3.32 -2.94
CA THR A 127 -4.52 2.83 -1.71
C THR A 127 -4.19 1.35 -1.80
N ARG A 128 -3.04 0.95 -1.24
CA ARG A 128 -2.64 -0.46 -1.04
C ARG A 128 -2.02 -0.63 0.33
N VAL A 129 -2.29 -1.77 0.93
CA VAL A 129 -1.77 -2.15 2.24
C VAL A 129 -0.77 -3.29 2.08
N LEU A 130 0.37 -3.18 2.74
CA LEU A 130 1.39 -4.19 2.84
C LEU A 130 1.62 -4.53 4.31
N LEU A 131 1.55 -5.81 4.65
CA LEU A 131 1.85 -6.31 5.99
C LEU A 131 3.17 -7.10 5.94
N LEU A 132 4.10 -6.75 6.80
CA LEU A 132 5.39 -7.41 6.95
C LEU A 132 5.59 -7.87 8.40
N GLU A 133 6.29 -8.98 8.58
CA GLU A 133 6.74 -9.42 9.89
C GLU A 133 8.26 -9.58 9.88
N ALA A 134 8.91 -9.10 10.93
CA ALA A 134 10.33 -9.23 11.16
C ALA A 134 10.56 -9.76 12.58
N SER A 135 11.65 -10.51 12.78
CA SER A 135 12.04 -10.98 14.10
C SER A 135 13.55 -10.84 14.29
N ASP A 136 13.95 -10.63 15.53
CA ASP A 136 15.34 -10.64 15.97
C ASP A 136 15.84 -12.04 16.31
N ALA A 137 15.15 -13.09 15.86
CA ALA A 137 15.57 -14.47 16.13
C ALA A 137 17.03 -14.65 15.77
N VAL A 138 17.87 -14.71 16.80
CA VAL A 138 19.29 -15.10 16.64
C VAL A 138 19.30 -16.57 16.22
N LEU A 139 19.79 -16.80 15.01
CA LEU A 139 20.06 -18.12 14.49
C LEU A 139 21.24 -18.76 15.28
#